data_93c68efad6da3284524e826b30ca4ba0
#
_entry.id   93c68efad6da3284524e826b30ca4ba0
#
_cell.length_a   1.000
_cell.length_b   1.000
_cell.length_c   1.000
_cell.angle_alpha   90.00
_cell.angle_beta   90.00
_cell.angle_gamma   90.00
#
_symmetry.space_group_name_H-M   'P 1'
#
loop_
_entity.id
_entity.type
_entity.pdbx_description
1 polymer ?
#
loop_
_entity_poly.entity_id
_entity_poly.type
_entity_poly.pdbx_seq_one_letter_code
_entity_poly.pdbx_strand_id
1 'polypeptide(L)'
;QINGAAQSSTLELLDHTGLAVAASNWRLPSSYVGHNYGFRPYFSQTRTQGSGRFYAVGVTSGIPGYFLSSAVLGDNAEFLGAMVVKLEFPELEREWSQGSDTLLVSDARGIIFITNQPGWRYRSLRPLDSRDMAEIKRTRQYDKQSLVPLTHLSLRHFDDNSDLRRVEGPDGTADYLWESLPLATEGWTLHLLRRPQVAFEDLRNAGLAAAGVWLALVFLLLFLNQRWR
;
A
#
# COMPACT_ATOMS: atom_id res chain seq x y z
N GLN A 1 21.31 2.80 17.49
CA GLN A 1 20.33 2.76 18.60
C GLN A 1 19.02 3.46 18.26
N ILE A 2 19.04 4.61 17.53
CA ILE A 2 17.83 5.36 17.14
C ILE A 2 16.95 4.53 16.17
N ASN A 3 17.55 3.78 15.27
CA ASN A 3 16.84 2.99 14.27
C ASN A 3 16.01 1.83 14.88
N GLY A 4 16.50 1.23 15.96
CA GLY A 4 15.75 0.16 16.64
C GLY A 4 14.51 0.66 17.38
N ALA A 5 14.52 1.90 17.86
CA ALA A 5 13.38 2.51 18.53
C ALA A 5 12.27 2.96 17.55
N ALA A 6 12.64 3.31 16.30
CA ALA A 6 11.70 3.78 15.29
C ALA A 6 11.10 2.64 14.45
N GLN A 7 11.54 1.38 14.62
CA GLN A 7 11.20 0.22 13.77
C GLN A 7 11.35 0.54 12.26
N SER A 8 12.16 1.56 11.94
CA SER A 8 12.43 1.97 10.57
C SER A 8 13.56 1.13 10.00
N SER A 9 13.50 0.84 8.73
CA SER A 9 14.48 -0.01 8.12
C SER A 9 15.82 0.67 7.93
N THR A 10 15.85 1.96 7.59
CA THR A 10 17.11 2.67 7.37
C THR A 10 16.96 4.19 7.55
N LEU A 11 18.00 4.79 8.16
CA LEU A 11 18.19 6.24 8.24
C LEU A 11 19.38 6.62 7.37
N GLU A 12 19.30 7.75 6.66
CA GLU A 12 20.40 8.30 5.88
C GLU A 12 20.46 9.81 5.99
N LEU A 13 21.66 10.36 5.91
CA LEU A 13 21.94 11.80 5.85
C LEU A 13 22.50 12.12 4.47
N LEU A 14 21.79 12.99 3.77
CA LEU A 14 22.21 13.52 2.46
C LEU A 14 22.77 14.91 2.63
N ASP A 15 23.85 15.23 1.91
CA ASP A 15 24.36 16.60 1.82
C ASP A 15 23.48 17.47 0.87
N HIS A 16 23.86 18.73 0.67
CA HIS A 16 23.14 19.69 -0.16
C HIS A 16 23.07 19.29 -1.66
N THR A 17 23.90 18.33 -2.10
CA THR A 17 23.88 17.78 -3.47
C THR A 17 23.04 16.51 -3.60
N GLY A 18 22.61 15.92 -2.47
CA GLY A 18 21.92 14.65 -2.40
C GLY A 18 22.86 13.43 -2.28
N LEU A 19 24.15 13.65 -1.99
CA LEU A 19 25.10 12.58 -1.70
C LEU A 19 24.86 12.07 -0.27
N ALA A 20 24.69 10.76 -0.11
CA ALA A 20 24.58 10.14 1.22
C ALA A 20 25.94 10.13 1.92
N VAL A 21 26.09 10.95 2.94
CA VAL A 21 27.31 11.11 3.74
C VAL A 21 27.32 10.22 4.97
N ALA A 22 26.16 9.80 5.44
CA ALA A 22 26.01 8.83 6.52
C ALA A 22 24.74 8.00 6.35
N ALA A 23 24.75 6.76 6.82
CA ALA A 23 23.58 5.89 6.83
C ALA A 23 23.66 4.86 7.95
N SER A 24 22.51 4.46 8.51
CA SER A 24 22.46 3.44 9.57
C SER A 24 22.93 2.07 9.08
N ASN A 25 22.86 1.81 7.78
CA ASN A 25 23.30 0.58 7.12
C ASN A 25 24.75 0.65 6.57
N TRP A 26 25.57 1.59 7.05
CA TRP A 26 26.90 1.86 6.51
C TRP A 26 27.87 0.67 6.48
N ARG A 27 27.66 -0.33 7.33
CA ARG A 27 28.46 -1.57 7.38
C ARG A 27 28.00 -2.66 6.43
N LEU A 28 26.85 -2.51 5.80
CA LEU A 28 26.27 -3.53 4.93
C LEU A 28 26.77 -3.36 3.49
N PRO A 29 26.83 -4.44 2.70
CA PRO A 29 27.13 -4.35 1.27
C PRO A 29 26.15 -3.46 0.49
N SER A 30 24.91 -3.30 1.01
CA SER A 30 23.87 -2.41 0.49
C SER A 30 23.89 -1.03 1.13
N SER A 31 25.05 -0.58 1.64
CA SER A 31 25.20 0.74 2.24
C SER A 31 24.78 1.85 1.28
N TYR A 32 24.11 2.85 1.83
CA TYR A 32 23.71 4.04 1.05
C TYR A 32 24.81 5.09 0.98
N VAL A 33 25.81 5.03 1.85
CA VAL A 33 26.93 5.98 1.89
C VAL A 33 27.68 5.99 0.56
N GLY A 34 27.92 7.19 0.03
CA GLY A 34 28.60 7.40 -1.26
C GLY A 34 27.69 7.37 -2.48
N HIS A 35 26.40 7.05 -2.33
CA HIS A 35 25.43 7.12 -3.42
C HIS A 35 24.72 8.47 -3.45
N ASN A 36 24.41 8.98 -4.65
CA ASN A 36 23.67 10.24 -4.82
C ASN A 36 22.19 9.97 -5.11
N TYR A 37 21.32 10.59 -4.29
CA TYR A 37 19.86 10.50 -4.38
C TYR A 37 19.20 11.85 -4.72
N GLY A 38 19.96 12.84 -5.18
CA GLY A 38 19.47 14.16 -5.56
C GLY A 38 18.38 14.17 -6.63
N PHE A 39 18.27 13.09 -7.41
CA PHE A 39 17.20 12.90 -8.42
C PHE A 39 15.86 12.48 -7.82
N ARG A 40 15.83 12.09 -6.54
CA ARG A 40 14.61 11.60 -5.88
C ARG A 40 13.67 12.75 -5.51
N PRO A 41 12.35 12.60 -5.72
CA PRO A 41 11.36 13.62 -5.37
C PRO A 41 11.41 14.05 -3.90
N TYR A 42 11.60 13.13 -2.98
CA TYR A 42 11.69 13.48 -1.56
C TYR A 42 12.83 14.47 -1.28
N PHE A 43 13.98 14.37 -1.97
CA PHE A 43 15.09 15.29 -1.79
C PHE A 43 14.77 16.68 -2.35
N SER A 44 14.23 16.75 -3.57
CA SER A 44 13.85 18.04 -4.19
C SER A 44 12.72 18.73 -3.42
N GLN A 45 11.74 17.98 -2.92
CA GLN A 45 10.68 18.50 -2.05
C GLN A 45 11.26 19.07 -0.75
N THR A 46 12.14 18.32 -0.09
CA THR A 46 12.79 18.77 1.16
C THR A 46 13.56 20.07 0.96
N ARG A 47 14.27 20.19 -0.15
CA ARG A 47 15.03 21.39 -0.48
C ARG A 47 14.15 22.63 -0.67
N THR A 48 12.94 22.47 -1.21
CA THR A 48 12.03 23.59 -1.54
C THR A 48 10.96 23.84 -0.50
N GLN A 49 10.56 22.81 0.27
CA GLN A 49 9.41 22.84 1.18
C GLN A 49 9.78 22.50 2.63
N GLY A 50 11.06 22.20 2.92
CA GLY A 50 11.54 21.81 4.23
C GLY A 50 11.32 20.34 4.58
N SER A 51 10.40 19.65 3.89
CA SER A 51 10.13 18.22 4.05
C SER A 51 9.74 17.58 2.73
N GLY A 52 9.91 16.27 2.65
CA GLY A 52 9.55 15.51 1.46
C GLY A 52 9.12 14.10 1.79
N ARG A 53 8.39 13.50 0.85
CA ARG A 53 7.94 12.12 0.96
C ARG A 53 7.79 11.48 -0.42
N PHE A 54 8.13 10.21 -0.50
CA PHE A 54 8.05 9.50 -1.78
C PHE A 54 8.12 8.00 -1.56
N TYR A 55 7.19 7.25 -2.16
CA TYR A 55 7.31 5.80 -2.23
C TYR A 55 8.12 5.40 -3.46
N ALA A 56 9.09 4.52 -3.28
CA ALA A 56 9.89 4.00 -4.39
C ALA A 56 10.56 2.66 -4.06
N VAL A 57 10.97 1.95 -5.09
CA VAL A 57 11.93 0.87 -4.97
C VAL A 57 13.32 1.47 -4.73
N GLY A 58 14.03 1.01 -3.72
CA GLY A 58 15.39 1.45 -3.40
C GLY A 58 16.35 1.06 -4.52
N VAL A 59 16.99 2.05 -5.17
CA VAL A 59 17.90 1.78 -6.30
C VAL A 59 19.16 1.03 -5.89
N THR A 60 19.56 1.15 -4.64
CA THR A 60 20.75 0.48 -4.06
C THR A 60 20.38 -0.86 -3.45
N SER A 61 19.29 -0.92 -2.67
CA SER A 61 18.88 -2.13 -1.95
C SER A 61 17.93 -3.04 -2.75
N GLY A 62 17.24 -2.52 -3.77
CA GLY A 62 16.16 -3.23 -4.46
C GLY A 62 14.89 -3.39 -3.63
N ILE A 63 14.89 -2.97 -2.36
CA ILE A 63 13.78 -3.13 -1.43
C ILE A 63 12.88 -1.90 -1.51
N PRO A 64 11.56 -2.08 -1.72
CA PRO A 64 10.61 -0.96 -1.73
C PRO A 64 10.49 -0.32 -0.35
N GLY A 65 10.15 0.96 -0.33
CA GLY A 65 9.91 1.68 0.91
C GLY A 65 9.31 3.06 0.69
N TYR A 66 8.79 3.61 1.76
CA TYR A 66 8.32 4.98 1.83
C TYR A 66 9.39 5.84 2.47
N PHE A 67 9.88 6.80 1.72
CA PHE A 67 10.94 7.70 2.12
C PHE A 67 10.32 8.99 2.65
N LEU A 68 10.61 9.31 3.89
CA LEU A 68 10.27 10.58 4.54
C LEU A 68 11.55 11.37 4.75
N SER A 69 11.53 12.66 4.46
CA SER A 69 12.71 13.49 4.61
C SER A 69 12.40 14.84 5.23
N SER A 70 13.39 15.37 5.95
CA SER A 70 13.34 16.69 6.59
C SER A 70 14.64 17.44 6.30
N ALA A 71 14.52 18.74 6.09
CA ALA A 71 15.67 19.58 5.83
C ALA A 71 16.59 19.67 7.06
N VAL A 72 17.90 19.63 6.79
CA VAL A 72 18.93 20.03 7.74
C VAL A 72 19.38 21.42 7.32
N LEU A 73 19.18 22.39 8.22
CA LEU A 73 19.48 23.79 7.98
C LEU A 73 20.68 24.22 8.83
N GLY A 74 21.48 25.15 8.30
CA GLY A 74 22.50 25.83 9.02
C GLY A 74 21.97 27.02 9.83
N ASP A 75 22.87 27.75 10.51
CA ASP A 75 22.52 28.85 11.41
C ASP A 75 21.79 30.00 10.68
N ASN A 76 22.05 30.20 9.40
CA ASN A 76 21.41 31.23 8.56
C ASN A 76 20.24 30.68 7.76
N ALA A 77 19.66 29.51 8.13
CA ALA A 77 18.62 28.80 7.45
C ALA A 77 19.01 28.34 6.01
N GLU A 78 20.31 28.28 5.69
CA GLU A 78 20.77 27.67 4.45
C GLU A 78 20.54 26.16 4.45
N PHE A 79 20.17 25.60 3.29
CA PHE A 79 19.98 24.18 3.14
C PHE A 79 21.33 23.43 3.12
N LEU A 80 21.65 22.71 4.17
CA LEU A 80 22.84 21.89 4.29
C LEU A 80 22.64 20.47 3.75
N GLY A 81 21.40 19.98 3.75
CA GLY A 81 21.10 18.64 3.33
C GLY A 81 19.75 18.13 3.84
N ALA A 82 19.56 16.82 3.80
CA ALA A 82 18.33 16.20 4.24
C ALA A 82 18.59 14.96 5.10
N MET A 83 17.86 14.85 6.22
CA MET A 83 17.73 13.60 6.96
C MET A 83 16.59 12.80 6.32
N VAL A 84 16.83 11.53 5.98
CA VAL A 84 15.85 10.65 5.33
C VAL A 84 15.62 9.41 6.17
N VAL A 85 14.37 9.05 6.34
CA VAL A 85 13.90 7.80 6.96
C VAL A 85 13.24 6.97 5.90
N LYS A 86 13.69 5.74 5.71
CA LYS A 86 13.02 4.74 4.87
C LYS A 86 12.15 3.84 5.76
N LEU A 87 10.87 3.75 5.45
CA LEU A 87 9.93 2.83 6.07
C LEU A 87 9.64 1.68 5.10
N GLU A 88 9.70 0.45 5.57
CA GLU A 88 9.32 -0.75 4.81
C GLU A 88 8.06 -1.35 5.43
N PHE A 89 7.27 -2.08 4.64
CA PHE A 89 5.94 -2.56 5.04
C PHE A 89 5.80 -4.11 5.05
N PRO A 90 6.85 -4.91 5.33
CA PRO A 90 6.73 -6.37 5.28
C PRO A 90 5.76 -6.92 6.33
N GLU A 91 5.67 -6.26 7.49
CA GLU A 91 4.76 -6.65 8.57
C GLU A 91 3.30 -6.46 8.15
N LEU A 92 2.97 -5.30 7.55
CA LEU A 92 1.65 -4.97 7.05
C LEU A 92 1.19 -5.99 5.99
N GLU A 93 2.06 -6.30 5.03
CA GLU A 93 1.75 -7.27 3.99
C GLU A 93 1.56 -8.68 4.55
N ARG A 94 2.33 -9.04 5.58
CA ARG A 94 2.19 -10.32 6.28
C ARG A 94 0.88 -10.41 7.05
N GLU A 95 0.49 -9.36 7.76
CA GLU A 95 -0.81 -9.29 8.44
C GLU A 95 -1.96 -9.42 7.44
N TRP A 96 -1.89 -8.70 6.33
CA TRP A 96 -2.90 -8.80 5.27
C TRP A 96 -2.99 -10.18 4.64
N SER A 97 -1.89 -10.92 4.56
CA SER A 97 -1.88 -12.28 4.00
C SER A 97 -2.52 -13.32 4.89
N GLN A 98 -2.81 -13.01 6.16
CA GLN A 98 -3.55 -13.90 7.07
C GLN A 98 -5.07 -13.80 6.88
N GLY A 99 -5.56 -12.75 6.23
CA GLY A 99 -6.98 -12.55 5.94
C GLY A 99 -7.43 -13.27 4.66
N SER A 100 -8.75 -13.40 4.50
CA SER A 100 -9.38 -13.96 3.29
C SER A 100 -9.51 -12.93 2.17
N ASP A 101 -9.44 -11.64 2.50
CA ASP A 101 -9.65 -10.55 1.56
C ASP A 101 -8.34 -10.19 0.86
N THR A 102 -8.45 -9.76 -0.39
CA THR A 102 -7.32 -9.21 -1.12
C THR A 102 -7.26 -7.71 -0.87
N LEU A 103 -6.11 -7.26 -0.36
CA LEU A 103 -5.83 -5.86 -0.10
C LEU A 103 -4.70 -5.37 -1.00
N LEU A 104 -4.86 -4.18 -1.53
CA LEU A 104 -3.81 -3.52 -2.30
C LEU A 104 -3.87 -2.01 -2.17
N VAL A 105 -2.71 -1.37 -2.30
CA VAL A 105 -2.58 0.08 -2.39
C VAL A 105 -1.97 0.44 -3.72
N SER A 106 -2.61 1.37 -4.42
CA SER A 106 -2.09 1.95 -5.66
C SER A 106 -1.69 3.41 -5.47
N ASP A 107 -0.72 3.85 -6.27
CA ASP A 107 -0.35 5.27 -6.39
C ASP A 107 -1.33 6.04 -7.30
N ALA A 108 -1.12 7.34 -7.46
CA ALA A 108 -1.94 8.20 -8.31
C ALA A 108 -1.95 7.79 -9.80
N ARG A 109 -1.01 6.96 -10.25
CA ARG A 109 -0.97 6.38 -11.60
C ARG A 109 -1.71 5.05 -11.69
N GLY A 110 -2.19 4.55 -10.55
CA GLY A 110 -2.82 3.24 -10.45
C GLY A 110 -1.83 2.08 -10.37
N ILE A 111 -0.55 2.32 -10.06
CA ILE A 111 0.43 1.25 -9.90
C ILE A 111 0.31 0.66 -8.51
N ILE A 112 0.05 -0.64 -8.43
CA ILE A 112 -0.06 -1.40 -7.19
C ILE A 112 1.34 -1.56 -6.59
N PHE A 113 1.56 -1.11 -5.35
CA PHE A 113 2.87 -1.17 -4.74
C PHE A 113 2.91 -1.85 -3.36
N ILE A 114 1.79 -1.95 -2.65
CA ILE A 114 1.60 -2.78 -1.46
C ILE A 114 0.44 -3.72 -1.75
N THR A 115 0.60 -5.01 -1.48
CA THR A 115 -0.48 -5.99 -1.68
C THR A 115 -0.14 -7.31 -1.01
N ASN A 116 -1.18 -8.03 -0.55
CA ASN A 116 -1.08 -9.42 -0.12
C ASN A 116 -1.19 -10.43 -1.29
N GLN A 117 -1.24 -9.94 -2.57
CA GLN A 117 -1.15 -10.75 -3.76
C GLN A 117 0.16 -10.48 -4.50
N PRO A 118 1.24 -11.24 -4.26
CA PRO A 118 2.58 -10.94 -4.81
C PRO A 118 2.61 -10.80 -6.33
N GLY A 119 1.79 -11.57 -7.06
CA GLY A 119 1.70 -11.52 -8.53
C GLY A 119 1.06 -10.25 -9.09
N TRP A 120 0.46 -9.40 -8.23
CA TRP A 120 -0.15 -8.13 -8.63
C TRP A 120 0.73 -6.92 -8.29
N ARG A 121 1.78 -7.10 -7.53
CA ARG A 121 2.72 -6.00 -7.23
C ARG A 121 3.36 -5.47 -8.51
N TYR A 122 3.39 -4.15 -8.62
CA TYR A 122 3.87 -3.37 -9.78
C TYR A 122 3.02 -3.54 -11.04
N ARG A 123 1.84 -4.15 -10.96
CA ARG A 123 0.86 -4.05 -12.02
C ARG A 123 0.11 -2.73 -11.94
N SER A 124 -0.32 -2.19 -13.09
CA SER A 124 -1.11 -0.97 -13.14
C SER A 124 -2.59 -1.25 -13.34
N LEU A 125 -3.44 -0.52 -12.62
CA LEU A 125 -4.91 -0.61 -12.74
C LEU A 125 -5.44 0.11 -14.00
N ARG A 126 -4.60 0.86 -14.69
CA ARG A 126 -4.89 1.48 -15.98
C ARG A 126 -3.65 1.44 -16.88
N PRO A 127 -3.80 1.58 -18.17
CA PRO A 127 -2.65 1.77 -19.05
C PRO A 127 -1.84 3.01 -18.64
N LEU A 128 -0.51 2.88 -18.62
CA LEU A 128 0.40 3.97 -18.34
C LEU A 128 0.68 4.73 -19.66
N ASP A 129 0.54 6.03 -19.63
CA ASP A 129 0.82 6.88 -20.77
C ASP A 129 2.33 7.26 -20.85
N SER A 130 2.69 8.02 -21.89
CA SER A 130 4.08 8.45 -22.09
C SER A 130 4.59 9.40 -20.99
N ARG A 131 3.71 10.19 -20.36
CA ARG A 131 4.06 11.09 -19.24
C ARG A 131 4.32 10.29 -17.98
N ASP A 132 3.43 9.31 -17.68
CA ASP A 132 3.63 8.38 -16.56
C ASP A 132 4.99 7.70 -16.65
N MET A 133 5.30 7.13 -17.82
CA MET A 133 6.56 6.43 -18.06
C MET A 133 7.79 7.35 -17.99
N ALA A 134 7.70 8.57 -18.51
CA ALA A 134 8.78 9.54 -18.42
C ALA A 134 9.07 9.94 -16.97
N GLU A 135 8.03 10.18 -16.17
CA GLU A 135 8.17 10.54 -14.76
C GLU A 135 8.70 9.38 -13.92
N ILE A 136 8.20 8.17 -14.12
CA ILE A 136 8.70 6.96 -13.46
C ILE A 136 10.19 6.76 -13.79
N LYS A 137 10.58 6.96 -15.04
CA LYS A 137 11.98 6.85 -15.47
C LYS A 137 12.85 7.95 -14.84
N ARG A 138 12.38 9.20 -14.85
CA ARG A 138 13.10 10.35 -14.28
C ARG A 138 13.36 10.18 -12.80
N THR A 139 12.34 9.74 -12.06
CA THR A 139 12.40 9.54 -10.60
C THR A 139 12.95 8.17 -10.21
N ARG A 140 13.07 7.23 -11.16
CA ARG A 140 13.42 5.82 -10.95
C ARG A 140 12.53 5.16 -9.90
N GLN A 141 11.24 5.55 -9.85
CA GLN A 141 10.30 5.15 -8.78
C GLN A 141 10.18 3.64 -8.65
N TYR A 142 10.02 2.96 -9.77
CA TYR A 142 9.90 1.50 -9.85
C TYR A 142 11.11 0.91 -10.61
N ASP A 143 12.32 1.31 -10.22
CA ASP A 143 13.56 0.90 -10.89
C ASP A 143 13.63 -0.60 -11.10
N LYS A 144 13.88 -1.03 -12.35
CA LYS A 144 13.99 -2.45 -12.77
C LYS A 144 12.70 -3.28 -12.62
N GLN A 145 11.55 -2.68 -12.24
CA GLN A 145 10.30 -3.41 -12.17
C GLN A 145 9.57 -3.40 -13.52
N SER A 146 8.93 -4.52 -13.85
CA SER A 146 8.06 -4.61 -15.02
C SER A 146 6.67 -4.07 -14.66
N LEU A 147 6.26 -2.98 -15.32
CA LEU A 147 4.97 -2.33 -15.11
C LEU A 147 3.99 -2.81 -16.19
N VAL A 148 3.27 -3.87 -15.92
CA VAL A 148 2.30 -4.46 -16.85
C VAL A 148 0.88 -4.21 -16.31
N PRO A 149 -0.10 -3.85 -17.15
CA PRO A 149 -1.47 -3.68 -16.71
C PRO A 149 -2.03 -4.96 -16.07
N LEU A 150 -2.80 -4.80 -15.00
CA LEU A 150 -3.64 -5.85 -14.45
C LEU A 150 -4.90 -5.95 -15.29
N THR A 151 -5.13 -7.11 -15.92
CA THR A 151 -6.35 -7.33 -16.71
C THR A 151 -7.55 -7.40 -15.77
N HIS A 152 -8.44 -6.44 -15.88
CA HIS A 152 -9.71 -6.45 -15.15
C HIS A 152 -10.83 -5.81 -15.99
N LEU A 153 -12.06 -6.22 -15.71
CA LEU A 153 -13.27 -5.73 -16.35
C LEU A 153 -14.32 -5.40 -15.30
N SER A 154 -14.84 -4.18 -15.31
CA SER A 154 -16.00 -3.83 -14.49
C SER A 154 -17.25 -4.52 -15.06
N LEU A 155 -17.89 -5.33 -14.23
CA LEU A 155 -19.12 -6.05 -14.57
C LEU A 155 -20.36 -5.28 -14.13
N ARG A 156 -20.26 -4.61 -12.97
CA ARG A 156 -21.34 -3.83 -12.39
C ARG A 156 -20.77 -2.75 -11.48
N HIS A 157 -21.27 -1.56 -11.66
CA HIS A 157 -20.98 -0.40 -10.82
C HIS A 157 -22.10 -0.25 -9.78
N PHE A 158 -21.76 -0.04 -8.53
CA PHE A 158 -22.72 0.16 -7.44
C PHE A 158 -22.76 1.62 -7.00
N ASP A 159 -21.59 2.22 -6.76
CA ASP A 159 -21.41 3.61 -6.40
C ASP A 159 -19.99 4.08 -6.78
N ASP A 160 -19.64 5.33 -6.47
CA ASP A 160 -18.35 5.94 -6.87
C ASP A 160 -17.12 5.18 -6.38
N ASN A 161 -17.25 4.32 -5.36
CA ASN A 161 -16.15 3.63 -4.72
C ASN A 161 -16.26 2.10 -4.80
N SER A 162 -17.38 1.56 -5.28
CA SER A 162 -17.62 0.11 -5.28
C SER A 162 -18.11 -0.44 -6.60
N ASP A 163 -17.45 -1.51 -7.04
CA ASP A 163 -17.70 -2.22 -8.29
C ASP A 163 -17.68 -3.74 -8.07
N LEU A 164 -18.41 -4.46 -8.91
CA LEU A 164 -18.13 -5.88 -9.17
C LEU A 164 -17.18 -5.95 -10.37
N ARG A 165 -15.98 -6.48 -10.16
CA ARG A 165 -14.97 -6.61 -11.22
C ARG A 165 -14.51 -8.05 -11.41
N ARG A 166 -14.32 -8.41 -12.66
CA ARG A 166 -13.62 -9.63 -13.05
C ARG A 166 -12.15 -9.32 -13.22
N VAL A 167 -11.30 -10.07 -12.52
CA VAL A 167 -9.84 -9.85 -12.51
C VAL A 167 -9.14 -11.14 -12.93
N GLU A 168 -8.18 -11.00 -13.83
CA GLU A 168 -7.29 -12.09 -14.22
C GLU A 168 -6.08 -12.12 -13.28
N GLY A 169 -5.94 -13.22 -12.54
CA GLY A 169 -4.85 -13.44 -11.58
C GLY A 169 -4.01 -14.66 -11.94
N PRO A 170 -2.96 -14.95 -11.15
CA PRO A 170 -2.10 -16.12 -11.36
C PRO A 170 -2.86 -17.45 -11.34
N ASP A 171 -3.91 -17.52 -10.52
CA ASP A 171 -4.73 -18.73 -10.31
C ASP A 171 -5.96 -18.78 -11.25
N GLY A 172 -6.01 -17.92 -12.26
CA GLY A 172 -7.12 -17.80 -13.20
C GLY A 172 -7.95 -16.52 -12.98
N THR A 173 -9.13 -16.52 -13.61
CA THR A 173 -10.05 -15.37 -13.58
C THR A 173 -11.06 -15.53 -12.45
N ALA A 174 -11.25 -14.48 -11.65
CA ALA A 174 -12.22 -14.46 -10.57
C ALA A 174 -12.96 -13.12 -10.49
N ASP A 175 -14.20 -13.17 -9.97
CA ASP A 175 -15.00 -11.98 -9.71
C ASP A 175 -14.77 -11.50 -8.28
N TYR A 176 -14.63 -10.17 -8.11
CA TYR A 176 -14.42 -9.51 -6.84
C TYR A 176 -15.40 -8.35 -6.67
N LEU A 177 -15.99 -8.25 -5.50
CA LEU A 177 -16.52 -6.99 -5.00
C LEU A 177 -15.31 -6.12 -4.66
N TRP A 178 -15.16 -5.01 -5.36
CA TRP A 178 -14.01 -4.13 -5.31
C TRP A 178 -14.43 -2.80 -4.70
N GLU A 179 -13.89 -2.49 -3.54
CA GLU A 179 -14.09 -1.21 -2.87
C GLU A 179 -12.78 -0.41 -2.91
N SER A 180 -12.89 0.90 -3.10
CA SER A 180 -11.76 1.82 -3.24
C SER A 180 -11.89 2.98 -2.27
N LEU A 181 -10.86 3.19 -1.44
CA LEU A 181 -10.79 4.28 -0.48
C LEU A 181 -9.61 5.20 -0.83
N PRO A 182 -9.86 6.41 -1.36
CA PRO A 182 -8.80 7.38 -1.62
C PRO A 182 -8.14 7.87 -0.33
N LEU A 183 -6.81 7.86 -0.28
CA LEU A 183 -5.98 8.42 0.78
C LEU A 183 -5.41 9.75 0.27
N ALA A 184 -6.22 10.81 0.36
CA ALA A 184 -5.97 12.09 -0.31
C ALA A 184 -4.63 12.73 0.04
N THR A 185 -4.18 12.58 1.30
CA THR A 185 -2.90 13.17 1.77
C THR A 185 -1.69 12.62 1.01
N GLU A 186 -1.72 11.34 0.64
CA GLU A 186 -0.61 10.66 -0.04
C GLU A 186 -0.81 10.54 -1.54
N GLY A 187 -2.03 10.82 -2.03
CA GLY A 187 -2.41 10.54 -3.41
C GLY A 187 -2.46 9.05 -3.72
N TRP A 188 -2.70 8.21 -2.71
CA TRP A 188 -2.84 6.77 -2.83
C TRP A 188 -4.30 6.36 -2.79
N THR A 189 -4.57 5.13 -3.21
CA THR A 189 -5.88 4.51 -3.05
C THR A 189 -5.71 3.12 -2.44
N LEU A 190 -6.38 2.88 -1.33
CA LEU A 190 -6.52 1.56 -0.75
C LEU A 190 -7.70 0.85 -1.42
N HIS A 191 -7.49 -0.38 -1.83
CA HIS A 191 -8.53 -1.20 -2.43
C HIS A 191 -8.71 -2.48 -1.62
N LEU A 192 -9.97 -2.79 -1.32
CA LEU A 192 -10.41 -4.04 -0.70
C LEU A 192 -11.16 -4.87 -1.75
N LEU A 193 -10.70 -6.09 -1.95
CA LEU A 193 -11.29 -7.03 -2.90
C LEU A 193 -11.77 -8.27 -2.16
N ARG A 194 -13.08 -8.51 -2.21
CA ARG A 194 -13.71 -9.67 -1.59
C ARG A 194 -14.37 -10.55 -2.64
N ARG A 195 -14.17 -11.85 -2.56
CA ARG A 195 -14.88 -12.79 -3.44
C ARG A 195 -16.37 -12.82 -3.06
N PRO A 196 -17.31 -12.67 -4.02
CA PRO A 196 -18.75 -12.63 -3.72
C PRO A 196 -19.25 -13.89 -2.99
N GLN A 197 -18.67 -15.05 -3.28
CA GLN A 197 -19.03 -16.32 -2.64
C GLN A 197 -18.80 -16.28 -1.12
N VAL A 198 -17.71 -15.69 -0.64
CA VAL A 198 -17.41 -15.54 0.79
C VAL A 198 -18.42 -14.60 1.46
N ALA A 199 -18.76 -13.49 0.79
CA ALA A 199 -19.75 -12.54 1.29
C ALA A 199 -21.16 -13.17 1.41
N PHE A 200 -21.56 -14.04 0.47
CA PHE A 200 -22.83 -14.77 0.53
C PHE A 200 -22.83 -15.85 1.61
N GLU A 201 -21.72 -16.51 1.87
CA GLU A 201 -21.61 -17.50 2.95
C GLU A 201 -21.73 -16.85 4.32
N ASP A 202 -21.12 -15.70 4.54
CA ASP A 202 -21.24 -14.92 5.77
C ASP A 202 -22.68 -14.45 6.02
N LEU A 203 -23.34 -13.93 4.98
CA LEU A 203 -24.75 -13.53 5.04
C LEU A 203 -25.68 -14.73 5.32
N ARG A 204 -25.43 -15.87 4.68
CA ARG A 204 -26.21 -17.11 4.90
C ARG A 204 -26.04 -17.61 6.34
N ASN A 205 -24.80 -17.63 6.84
CA ASN A 205 -24.50 -18.08 8.20
C ASN A 205 -25.12 -17.16 9.25
N ALA A 206 -25.06 -15.84 9.05
CA ALA A 206 -25.75 -14.87 9.90
C ALA A 206 -27.27 -15.02 9.85
N GLY A 207 -27.84 -15.25 8.67
CA GLY A 207 -29.27 -15.51 8.48
C GLY A 207 -29.73 -16.81 9.16
N LEU A 208 -28.95 -17.88 9.06
CA LEU A 208 -29.24 -19.15 9.73
C LEU A 208 -29.16 -19.03 11.25
N ALA A 209 -28.17 -18.30 11.77
CA ALA A 209 -28.06 -18.03 13.21
C ALA A 209 -29.27 -17.22 13.72
N ALA A 210 -29.68 -16.18 13.00
CA ALA A 210 -30.88 -15.39 13.34
C ALA A 210 -32.15 -16.24 13.30
N ALA A 211 -32.33 -17.08 12.29
CA ALA A 211 -33.46 -18.00 12.18
C ALA A 211 -33.48 -19.02 13.32
N GLY A 212 -32.32 -19.54 13.72
CA GLY A 212 -32.19 -20.44 14.87
C GLY A 212 -32.61 -19.80 16.18
N VAL A 213 -32.21 -18.54 16.43
CA VAL A 213 -32.64 -17.78 17.61
C VAL A 213 -34.14 -17.52 17.59
N TRP A 214 -34.71 -17.16 16.45
CA TRP A 214 -36.16 -16.98 16.30
C TRP A 214 -36.94 -18.26 16.56
N LEU A 215 -36.53 -19.40 16.04
CA LEU A 215 -37.15 -20.70 16.31
C LEU A 215 -37.07 -21.06 17.78
N ALA A 216 -35.92 -20.85 18.44
CA ALA A 216 -35.78 -21.09 19.86
C ALA A 216 -36.72 -20.22 20.71
N LEU A 217 -36.88 -18.94 20.35
CA LEU A 217 -37.84 -18.07 21.04
C LEU A 217 -39.28 -18.49 20.84
N VAL A 218 -39.66 -18.91 19.65
CA VAL A 218 -41.01 -19.44 19.36
C VAL A 218 -41.27 -20.71 20.16
N PHE A 219 -40.31 -21.64 20.18
CA PHE A 219 -40.42 -22.86 20.99
C PHE A 219 -40.55 -22.56 22.51
N LEU A 220 -39.75 -21.60 22.99
CA LEU A 220 -39.81 -21.18 24.39
C LEU A 220 -41.19 -20.60 24.74
N LEU A 221 -41.74 -19.74 23.88
CA LEU A 221 -43.08 -19.16 24.07
C LEU A 221 -44.18 -20.20 24.05
N LEU A 222 -44.11 -21.17 23.13
CA LEU A 222 -45.07 -22.29 23.09
C LEU A 222 -44.97 -23.15 24.32
N PHE A 223 -43.76 -23.49 24.78
CA PHE A 223 -43.52 -24.24 26.00
C PHE A 223 -44.04 -23.56 27.25
N LEU A 224 -43.81 -22.26 27.38
CA LEU A 224 -44.33 -21.45 28.47
C LEU A 224 -45.86 -21.39 28.46
N ASN A 225 -46.47 -21.21 27.29
CA ASN A 225 -47.92 -21.18 27.12
C ASN A 225 -48.56 -22.53 27.47
N GLN A 226 -47.90 -23.66 27.14
CA GLN A 226 -48.39 -24.99 27.48
C GLN A 226 -48.30 -25.30 28.99
N ARG A 227 -47.34 -24.68 29.71
CA ARG A 227 -47.16 -24.87 31.15
C ARG A 227 -48.14 -24.03 32.01
N TRP A 228 -48.74 -23.00 31.39
CA TRP A 228 -49.71 -22.11 32.06
C TRP A 228 -51.17 -22.47 31.75
N ARG A 229 -51.41 -23.53 30.99
CA ARG A 229 -52.72 -24.17 30.80
C ARG A 229 -52.79 -25.46 31.63
#